data_9cffced156934f90e5ca634a11f3a036
#
_entry.id   9cffced156934f90e5ca634a11f3a036
#
_cell.length_a   1.000
_cell.length_b   1.000
_cell.length_c   1.000
_cell.angle_alpha   90.00
_cell.angle_beta   90.00
_cell.angle_gamma   90.00
#
_symmetry.space_group_name_H-M   'P 1'
#
loop_
_entity.id
_entity.type
_entity.pdbx_description
1 polymer ?
#
loop_
_entity_poly.entity_id
_entity_poly.type
_entity_poly.pdbx_seq_one_letter_code
_entity_poly.pdbx_strand_id
1 'polypeptide(L)'
;MQPLSPKHASSRDWLYPALILINTLNGPGFVVLAEAGRQAGALGAVLLVAAFALLATFSARRACAVAREAEAHKIEGGGADLAGPCRTLWGGRGARVAAAACATALLACAVAQIVLCVQLADALEEALVGRRCGVVVRLPSLELTGKAALFYAGCRPAAEPLPAPALEASVGVLLTLALARLARRAEGPRTQGVGFACFCLGAWRWGAYLRRETVADRAVAWLGPSPLAAAPAVCFNFACVLAVPPLALRGQAEAAARGAGAACLFMALAYAAVAVLGAGGAPTAPSADALLATGRASDLAAVFFLFVSQLAAIPTYLAGADGLIKAHLVAADARRADALAAAAAWGLAIAAHESELFVSIVNWTSLLLLGFTNFSLPLVLDVAWGHPGLAGEACPVALRRLSRALASLTVAGFAALVCREAGAPWFVVAAVAGAAAGSPLPAGRMPRSDSRDSVV
;
A
#
# COMPACT_ATOMS: atom_id res chain seq x y z
N MET A 1 -0.29 -19.52 -4.18
CA MET A 1 0.78 -19.72 -3.17
C MET A 1 0.87 -21.19 -2.80
N GLN A 2 2.00 -21.84 -3.05
CA GLN A 2 2.22 -23.22 -2.60
C GLN A 2 2.41 -23.25 -1.08
N PRO A 3 1.77 -24.18 -0.36
CA PRO A 3 1.90 -24.30 1.08
C PRO A 3 3.30 -24.77 1.48
N LEU A 4 3.98 -24.02 2.31
CA LEU A 4 5.17 -24.52 3.01
C LEU A 4 4.76 -25.68 3.92
N SER A 5 5.48 -26.79 3.83
CA SER A 5 5.25 -27.97 4.67
C SER A 5 5.43 -27.64 6.15
N PRO A 6 4.58 -28.12 7.07
CA PRO A 6 4.63 -27.80 8.50
C PRO A 6 5.80 -28.43 9.27
N LYS A 7 6.80 -28.99 8.58
CA LYS A 7 7.94 -29.66 9.22
C LYS A 7 9.08 -28.69 9.44
N HIS A 8 9.36 -28.40 10.71
CA HIS A 8 10.44 -27.59 11.27
C HIS A 8 10.30 -26.07 11.03
N ALA A 9 9.65 -25.40 11.98
CA ALA A 9 9.76 -23.94 12.13
C ALA A 9 11.25 -23.57 12.35
N SER A 10 11.93 -23.19 11.27
CA SER A 10 13.31 -22.75 11.36
C SER A 10 13.35 -21.32 11.92
N SER A 11 14.46 -20.95 12.56
CA SER A 11 14.64 -19.58 13.06
C SER A 11 14.57 -18.51 11.97
N ARG A 12 14.50 -18.90 10.69
CA ARG A 12 14.43 -18.02 9.51
C ARG A 12 13.05 -17.96 8.83
N ASP A 13 12.02 -18.60 9.37
CA ASP A 13 10.69 -18.67 8.72
C ASP A 13 10.03 -17.30 8.56
N TRP A 14 10.44 -16.31 9.38
CA TRP A 14 9.98 -14.92 9.26
C TRP A 14 10.54 -14.15 8.04
N LEU A 15 11.63 -14.66 7.42
CA LEU A 15 12.32 -13.93 6.35
C LEU A 15 11.45 -13.80 5.09
N TYR A 16 10.76 -14.88 4.69
CA TYR A 16 9.89 -14.83 3.51
C TYR A 16 8.70 -13.86 3.67
N PRO A 17 7.93 -13.90 4.78
CA PRO A 17 6.97 -12.85 5.08
C PRO A 17 7.58 -11.44 5.08
N ALA A 18 8.77 -11.26 5.65
CA ALA A 18 9.44 -9.96 5.66
C ALA A 18 9.74 -9.45 4.25
N LEU A 19 10.27 -10.29 3.35
CA LEU A 19 10.56 -9.92 1.97
C LEU A 19 9.29 -9.51 1.20
N ILE A 20 8.20 -10.27 1.34
CA ILE A 20 6.91 -9.91 0.73
C ILE A 20 6.46 -8.54 1.23
N LEU A 21 6.50 -8.33 2.55
CA LEU A 21 6.02 -7.09 3.15
C LEU A 21 6.93 -5.90 2.86
N ILE A 22 8.25 -6.07 2.74
CA ILE A 22 9.15 -5.02 2.27
C ILE A 22 8.79 -4.61 0.85
N ASN A 23 8.56 -5.58 -0.04
CA ASN A 23 8.17 -5.26 -1.41
C ASN A 23 6.80 -4.58 -1.51
N THR A 24 5.83 -4.93 -0.64
CA THR A 24 4.53 -4.24 -0.57
C THR A 24 4.64 -2.85 0.05
N LEU A 25 5.52 -2.66 1.03
CA LEU A 25 5.82 -1.36 1.63
C LEU A 25 6.60 -0.44 0.67
N ASN A 26 7.39 -1.01 -0.24
CA ASN A 26 8.10 -0.26 -1.27
C ASN A 26 7.08 0.31 -2.29
N GLY A 27 6.34 1.32 -1.88
CA GLY A 27 5.29 1.96 -2.66
C GLY A 27 5.75 3.24 -3.36
N PRO A 28 4.86 3.84 -4.17
CA PRO A 28 5.09 5.12 -4.83
C PRO A 28 5.47 6.23 -3.86
N GLY A 29 5.08 6.11 -2.60
CA GLY A 29 5.45 7.05 -1.57
C GLY A 29 6.96 7.11 -1.28
N PHE A 30 7.77 6.11 -1.65
CA PHE A 30 9.22 6.19 -1.46
C PHE A 30 9.84 7.40 -2.18
N VAL A 31 9.43 7.64 -3.42
CA VAL A 31 9.91 8.78 -4.21
C VAL A 31 9.34 10.10 -3.67
N VAL A 32 8.08 10.10 -3.24
CA VAL A 32 7.39 11.29 -2.72
C VAL A 32 7.89 11.70 -1.33
N LEU A 33 8.52 10.79 -0.58
CA LEU A 33 8.99 11.07 0.78
C LEU A 33 10.05 12.16 0.86
N ALA A 34 10.85 12.37 -0.17
CA ALA A 34 11.81 13.47 -0.19
C ALA A 34 11.08 14.83 -0.17
N GLU A 35 10.01 14.98 -0.95
CA GLU A 35 9.15 16.16 -0.93
C GLU A 35 8.37 16.28 0.39
N ALA A 36 7.86 15.18 0.90
CA ALA A 36 7.20 15.13 2.19
C ALA A 36 8.15 15.59 3.34
N GLY A 37 9.42 15.18 3.27
CA GLY A 37 10.46 15.64 4.19
C GLY A 37 10.72 17.15 4.10
N ARG A 38 10.73 17.70 2.89
CA ARG A 38 10.88 19.15 2.66
C ARG A 38 9.71 19.94 3.28
N GLN A 39 8.48 19.44 3.16
CA GLN A 39 7.28 20.08 3.69
C GLN A 39 7.14 19.92 5.21
N ALA A 40 7.43 18.76 5.75
CA ALA A 40 7.29 18.46 7.18
C ALA A 40 8.52 18.88 8.01
N GLY A 41 9.67 19.03 7.38
CA GLY A 41 10.97 19.09 8.03
C GLY A 41 11.47 17.71 8.48
N ALA A 42 12.76 17.61 8.72
CA ALA A 42 13.41 16.33 9.07
C ALA A 42 12.80 15.68 10.32
N LEU A 43 12.61 16.45 11.39
CA LEU A 43 12.05 15.94 12.64
C LEU A 43 10.57 15.53 12.46
N GLY A 44 9.75 16.38 11.82
CA GLY A 44 8.35 16.08 11.57
C GLY A 44 8.17 14.82 10.75
N ALA A 45 8.93 14.65 9.68
CA ALA A 45 8.89 13.48 8.83
C ALA A 45 9.36 12.20 9.55
N VAL A 46 10.46 12.26 10.32
CA VAL A 46 10.96 11.12 11.09
C VAL A 46 9.96 10.68 12.16
N LEU A 47 9.34 11.62 12.86
CA LEU A 47 8.33 11.31 13.88
C LEU A 47 7.08 10.66 13.26
N LEU A 48 6.61 11.17 12.10
CA LEU A 48 5.50 10.55 11.38
C LEU A 48 5.85 9.13 10.91
N VAL A 49 7.01 8.96 10.29
CA VAL A 49 7.49 7.64 9.84
C VAL A 49 7.56 6.67 11.02
N ALA A 50 8.14 7.07 12.15
CA ALA A 50 8.22 6.23 13.34
C ALA A 50 6.84 5.88 13.91
N ALA A 51 5.94 6.85 14.00
CA ALA A 51 4.58 6.64 14.49
C ALA A 51 3.80 5.65 13.62
N PHE A 52 3.83 5.82 12.29
CA PHE A 52 3.15 4.91 11.36
C PHE A 52 3.81 3.53 11.31
N ALA A 53 5.13 3.42 11.43
CA ALA A 53 5.83 2.15 11.50
C ALA A 53 5.44 1.35 12.77
N LEU A 54 5.37 2.01 13.91
CA LEU A 54 4.92 1.40 15.17
C LEU A 54 3.46 0.97 15.08
N LEU A 55 2.60 1.84 14.55
CA LEU A 55 1.19 1.55 14.36
C LEU A 55 0.98 0.38 13.38
N ALA A 56 1.69 0.35 12.25
CA ALA A 56 1.64 -0.74 11.28
C ALA A 56 2.12 -2.06 11.89
N THR A 57 3.22 -2.03 12.62
CA THR A 57 3.74 -3.22 13.32
C THR A 57 2.74 -3.76 14.32
N PHE A 58 2.14 -2.89 15.13
CA PHE A 58 1.14 -3.30 16.12
C PHE A 58 -0.13 -3.82 15.44
N SER A 59 -0.66 -3.13 14.45
CA SER A 59 -1.85 -3.55 13.69
C SER A 59 -1.62 -4.87 12.95
N ALA A 60 -0.44 -5.09 12.38
CA ALA A 60 -0.06 -6.34 11.74
C ALA A 60 -0.04 -7.52 12.73
N ARG A 61 0.51 -7.31 13.94
CA ARG A 61 0.47 -8.33 15.01
C ARG A 61 -0.96 -8.67 15.41
N ARG A 62 -1.84 -7.66 15.53
CA ARG A 62 -3.27 -7.89 15.84
C ARG A 62 -3.98 -8.60 14.69
N ALA A 63 -3.70 -8.24 13.43
CA ALA A 63 -4.22 -8.95 12.26
C ALA A 63 -3.79 -10.42 12.24
N CYS A 64 -2.52 -10.74 12.58
CA CYS A 64 -2.04 -12.12 12.73
C CYS A 64 -2.79 -12.88 13.84
N ALA A 65 -3.02 -12.24 14.97
CA ALA A 65 -3.74 -12.84 16.10
C ALA A 65 -5.20 -13.14 15.71
N VAL A 66 -5.88 -12.19 15.07
CA VAL A 66 -7.24 -12.34 14.54
C VAL A 66 -7.29 -13.46 13.49
N ALA A 67 -6.35 -13.51 12.54
CA ALA A 67 -6.29 -14.54 11.52
C ALA A 67 -6.11 -15.94 12.11
N ARG A 68 -5.21 -16.10 13.09
CA ARG A 68 -4.99 -17.37 13.80
C ARG A 68 -6.24 -17.85 14.53
N GLU A 69 -6.94 -16.95 15.20
CA GLU A 69 -8.17 -17.27 15.93
C GLU A 69 -9.30 -17.65 14.97
N ALA A 70 -9.41 -16.92 13.84
CA ALA A 70 -10.36 -17.25 12.79
C ALA A 70 -10.11 -18.63 12.17
N GLU A 71 -8.84 -19.00 11.97
CA GLU A 71 -8.45 -20.32 11.50
C GLU A 71 -8.80 -21.42 12.52
N ALA A 72 -8.51 -21.17 13.82
CA ALA A 72 -8.81 -22.11 14.91
C ALA A 72 -10.32 -22.39 15.04
N HIS A 73 -11.14 -21.38 14.85
CA HIS A 73 -12.61 -21.49 14.90
C HIS A 73 -13.24 -21.90 13.56
N LYS A 74 -12.45 -22.23 12.54
CA LYS A 74 -12.90 -22.64 11.18
C LYS A 74 -13.93 -21.66 10.59
N ILE A 75 -13.72 -20.36 10.81
CA ILE A 75 -14.59 -19.33 10.27
C ILE A 75 -14.54 -19.38 8.74
N GLU A 76 -15.71 -19.29 8.13
CA GLU A 76 -15.85 -19.27 6.67
C GLU A 76 -15.07 -18.09 6.04
N GLY A 77 -14.16 -18.34 5.11
CA GLY A 77 -13.16 -17.37 4.66
C GLY A 77 -11.85 -17.47 5.44
N GLY A 78 -11.83 -18.22 6.51
CA GLY A 78 -10.76 -18.85 7.26
C GLY A 78 -9.48 -18.05 7.51
N GLY A 79 -9.53 -16.87 8.11
CA GLY A 79 -8.30 -16.17 8.52
C GLY A 79 -7.44 -15.63 7.38
N ALA A 80 -7.76 -15.94 6.12
CA ALA A 80 -7.04 -15.45 4.95
C ALA A 80 -7.24 -13.94 4.72
N ASP A 81 -8.28 -13.36 5.34
CA ASP A 81 -8.61 -11.94 5.25
C ASP A 81 -9.24 -11.43 6.56
N LEU A 82 -9.50 -10.13 6.63
CA LEU A 82 -10.15 -9.49 7.76
C LEU A 82 -11.70 -9.43 7.63
N ALA A 83 -12.26 -9.79 6.48
CA ALA A 83 -13.70 -9.74 6.24
C ALA A 83 -14.43 -10.95 6.82
N GLY A 84 -13.79 -12.14 6.82
CA GLY A 84 -14.33 -13.33 7.48
C GLY A 84 -14.67 -13.09 8.96
N PRO A 85 -13.72 -12.59 9.76
CA PRO A 85 -13.98 -12.13 11.13
C PRO A 85 -15.13 -11.14 11.28
N CYS A 86 -15.31 -10.21 10.34
CA CYS A 86 -16.42 -9.28 10.36
C CYS A 86 -17.78 -9.96 10.22
N ARG A 87 -17.85 -11.12 9.55
CA ARG A 87 -19.09 -11.91 9.41
C ARG A 87 -19.63 -12.37 10.75
N THR A 88 -18.75 -12.82 11.64
CA THR A 88 -19.15 -13.31 12.96
C THR A 88 -19.62 -12.18 13.89
N LEU A 89 -19.05 -10.97 13.72
CA LEU A 89 -19.37 -9.83 14.58
C LEU A 89 -20.57 -9.01 14.06
N TRP A 90 -20.64 -8.81 12.75
CA TRP A 90 -21.62 -7.87 12.12
C TRP A 90 -22.48 -8.54 11.04
N GLY A 91 -22.44 -9.88 10.95
CA GLY A 91 -23.21 -10.64 9.97
C GLY A 91 -22.72 -10.48 8.54
N GLY A 92 -23.45 -11.06 7.60
CA GLY A 92 -23.05 -11.11 6.18
C GLY A 92 -22.96 -9.73 5.51
N ARG A 93 -23.74 -8.74 5.95
CA ARG A 93 -23.64 -7.35 5.44
C ARG A 93 -22.32 -6.71 5.87
N GLY A 94 -21.94 -6.85 7.16
CA GLY A 94 -20.68 -6.34 7.69
C GLY A 94 -19.48 -6.96 6.98
N ALA A 95 -19.49 -8.27 6.72
CA ALA A 95 -18.44 -8.93 5.96
C ALA A 95 -18.31 -8.36 4.53
N ARG A 96 -19.42 -8.14 3.83
CA ARG A 96 -19.39 -7.59 2.47
C ARG A 96 -18.86 -6.16 2.44
N VAL A 97 -19.24 -5.32 3.39
CA VAL A 97 -18.72 -3.94 3.50
C VAL A 97 -17.23 -3.96 3.79
N ALA A 98 -16.76 -4.78 4.74
CA ALA A 98 -15.35 -4.92 5.06
C ALA A 98 -14.55 -5.46 3.86
N ALA A 99 -15.07 -6.48 3.17
CA ALA A 99 -14.45 -7.05 1.98
C ALA A 99 -14.35 -6.02 0.85
N ALA A 100 -15.41 -5.25 0.60
CA ALA A 100 -15.41 -4.19 -0.40
C ALA A 100 -14.38 -3.11 -0.07
N ALA A 101 -14.32 -2.64 1.18
CA ALA A 101 -13.34 -1.65 1.61
C ALA A 101 -11.90 -2.18 1.47
N CYS A 102 -11.63 -3.40 1.93
CA CYS A 102 -10.30 -4.01 1.81
C CYS A 102 -9.91 -4.28 0.35
N ALA A 103 -10.83 -4.78 -0.48
CA ALA A 103 -10.56 -5.01 -1.91
C ALA A 103 -10.28 -3.70 -2.63
N THR A 104 -11.06 -2.65 -2.38
CA THR A 104 -10.83 -1.32 -2.96
C THR A 104 -9.49 -0.74 -2.50
N ALA A 105 -9.12 -0.91 -1.24
CA ALA A 105 -7.82 -0.48 -0.71
C ALA A 105 -6.65 -1.19 -1.43
N LEU A 106 -6.74 -2.51 -1.61
CA LEU A 106 -5.72 -3.30 -2.33
C LEU A 106 -5.67 -2.95 -3.83
N LEU A 107 -6.82 -2.72 -4.47
CA LEU A 107 -6.86 -2.25 -5.85
C LEU A 107 -6.23 -0.87 -6.00
N ALA A 108 -6.47 0.05 -5.08
CA ALA A 108 -5.84 1.36 -5.09
C ALA A 108 -4.31 1.28 -4.90
N CYS A 109 -3.82 0.39 -4.04
CA CYS A 109 -2.39 0.09 -3.95
C CYS A 109 -1.85 -0.48 -5.27
N ALA A 110 -2.57 -1.40 -5.91
CA ALA A 110 -2.18 -1.95 -7.21
C ALA A 110 -2.14 -0.86 -8.30
N VAL A 111 -3.15 0.00 -8.37
CA VAL A 111 -3.20 1.16 -9.29
C VAL A 111 -1.99 2.06 -9.09
N ALA A 112 -1.70 2.43 -7.85
CA ALA A 112 -0.58 3.29 -7.52
C ALA A 112 0.77 2.67 -7.93
N GLN A 113 0.94 1.37 -7.70
CA GLN A 113 2.15 0.64 -8.13
C GLN A 113 2.26 0.56 -9.66
N ILE A 114 1.16 0.29 -10.36
CA ILE A 114 1.13 0.24 -11.83
C ILE A 114 1.49 1.61 -12.39
N VAL A 115 0.87 2.69 -11.90
CA VAL A 115 1.14 4.06 -12.37
C VAL A 115 2.60 4.40 -12.19
N LEU A 116 3.18 4.14 -11.02
CA LEU A 116 4.60 4.40 -10.78
C LEU A 116 5.50 3.57 -11.72
N CYS A 117 5.20 2.28 -11.91
CA CYS A 117 5.95 1.44 -12.85
C CYS A 117 5.87 1.99 -14.27
N VAL A 118 4.70 2.42 -14.72
CA VAL A 118 4.52 3.02 -16.05
C VAL A 118 5.35 4.29 -16.17
N GLN A 119 5.26 5.20 -15.20
CA GLN A 119 6.03 6.44 -15.20
C GLN A 119 7.55 6.20 -15.21
N LEU A 120 8.03 5.22 -14.43
CA LEU A 120 9.45 4.86 -14.44
C LEU A 120 9.90 4.23 -15.77
N ALA A 121 9.05 3.41 -16.40
CA ALA A 121 9.33 2.80 -17.68
C ALA A 121 9.32 3.83 -18.83
N ASP A 122 8.34 4.73 -18.81
CA ASP A 122 8.25 5.82 -19.80
C ASP A 122 9.43 6.77 -19.68
N ALA A 123 9.83 7.10 -18.46
CA ALA A 123 11.00 7.92 -18.21
C ALA A 123 12.31 7.24 -18.69
N LEU A 124 12.43 5.91 -18.50
CA LEU A 124 13.55 5.13 -19.04
C LEU A 124 13.56 5.12 -20.57
N GLU A 125 12.39 4.93 -21.20
CA GLU A 125 12.24 4.98 -22.65
C GLU A 125 12.68 6.33 -23.20
N GLU A 126 12.18 7.42 -22.58
CA GLU A 126 12.55 8.78 -22.96
C GLU A 126 14.06 9.02 -22.86
N ALA A 127 14.68 8.59 -21.76
CA ALA A 127 16.12 8.75 -21.56
C ALA A 127 16.97 7.94 -22.57
N LEU A 128 16.46 6.80 -23.04
CA LEU A 128 17.18 5.92 -23.96
C LEU A 128 16.94 6.26 -25.44
N VAL A 129 15.71 6.66 -25.79
CA VAL A 129 15.25 6.84 -27.17
C VAL A 129 15.00 8.31 -27.52
N GLY A 130 14.87 9.19 -26.51
CA GLY A 130 14.54 10.62 -26.69
C GLY A 130 13.08 10.88 -27.05
N ARG A 131 12.21 9.88 -27.02
CA ARG A 131 10.81 9.96 -27.41
C ARG A 131 9.96 9.02 -26.57
N ARG A 132 8.69 9.36 -26.36
CA ARG A 132 7.66 8.45 -25.85
C ARG A 132 6.90 7.81 -27.00
N CYS A 133 6.75 6.50 -26.96
CA CYS A 133 6.01 5.74 -27.95
C CYS A 133 4.83 5.03 -27.31
N GLY A 134 3.71 4.94 -28.04
CA GLY A 134 2.50 4.30 -27.50
C GLY A 134 1.40 4.21 -28.53
N VAL A 135 0.26 3.68 -28.07
CA VAL A 135 -1.00 3.62 -28.80
C VAL A 135 -1.93 4.67 -28.20
N VAL A 136 -2.28 5.67 -28.97
CA VAL A 136 -3.20 6.73 -28.55
C VAL A 136 -4.60 6.41 -29.05
N VAL A 137 -5.56 6.40 -28.13
CA VAL A 137 -6.99 6.26 -28.40
C VAL A 137 -7.64 7.62 -28.19
N ARG A 138 -8.09 8.26 -29.23
CA ARG A 138 -8.92 9.47 -29.12
C ARG A 138 -10.34 9.08 -28.74
N LEU A 139 -10.80 9.56 -27.61
CA LEU A 139 -12.21 9.41 -27.24
C LEU A 139 -13.05 10.30 -28.21
N PRO A 140 -14.17 9.79 -28.76
CA PRO A 140 -15.06 10.62 -29.54
C PRO A 140 -15.52 11.77 -28.64
N SER A 141 -15.27 13.01 -29.07
CA SER A 141 -15.90 14.16 -28.44
C SER A 141 -17.42 13.94 -28.50
N LEU A 142 -18.14 14.28 -27.44
CA LEU A 142 -19.61 14.18 -27.37
C LEU A 142 -20.31 15.08 -28.45
N GLU A 143 -19.55 15.82 -29.21
CA GLU A 143 -20.04 16.51 -30.43
C GLU A 143 -20.24 15.46 -31.51
N LEU A 144 -21.51 15.35 -31.96
CA LEU A 144 -22.06 14.50 -33.01
C LEU A 144 -21.41 14.63 -34.42
N THR A 145 -20.14 14.97 -34.49
CA THR A 145 -19.38 14.94 -35.75
C THR A 145 -18.77 13.56 -35.90
N GLY A 146 -19.40 12.70 -36.66
CA GLY A 146 -19.09 11.29 -36.91
C GLY A 146 -17.70 10.97 -37.45
N LYS A 147 -16.64 11.39 -36.74
CA LYS A 147 -15.29 10.96 -36.98
C LYS A 147 -14.97 9.83 -36.04
N ALA A 148 -14.80 8.65 -36.59
CA ALA A 148 -14.39 7.42 -35.91
C ALA A 148 -13.21 7.66 -34.95
N ALA A 149 -13.22 6.97 -33.80
CA ALA A 149 -12.09 6.89 -32.91
C ALA A 149 -10.84 6.50 -33.70
N LEU A 150 -9.90 7.40 -33.82
CA LEU A 150 -8.65 7.13 -34.51
C LEU A 150 -7.68 6.54 -33.52
N PHE A 151 -7.44 5.23 -33.68
CA PHE A 151 -6.29 4.57 -33.06
C PHE A 151 -5.07 4.91 -33.91
N TYR A 152 -4.03 5.44 -33.31
CA TYR A 152 -2.73 5.50 -33.97
C TYR A 152 -1.62 5.06 -33.02
N ALA A 153 -0.69 4.29 -33.58
CA ALA A 153 0.54 3.98 -32.90
C ALA A 153 1.63 4.94 -33.42
N GLY A 154 2.36 5.58 -32.53
CA GLY A 154 3.40 6.53 -32.90
C GLY A 154 4.26 6.93 -31.72
N CYS A 155 5.33 7.66 -32.03
CA CYS A 155 6.22 8.24 -31.04
C CYS A 155 6.11 9.77 -31.10
N ARG A 156 5.96 10.39 -29.91
CA ARG A 156 5.93 11.86 -29.79
C ARG A 156 7.12 12.36 -28.97
N PRO A 157 7.57 13.61 -29.14
CA PRO A 157 8.45 14.25 -28.20
C PRO A 157 7.83 14.26 -26.81
N ALA A 158 8.61 14.02 -25.79
CA ALA A 158 8.11 13.93 -24.40
C ALA A 158 7.45 15.23 -23.89
N ALA A 159 7.94 16.37 -24.37
CA ALA A 159 7.40 17.68 -24.01
C ALA A 159 6.04 18.01 -24.66
N GLU A 160 5.55 17.18 -25.59
CA GLU A 160 4.29 17.44 -26.30
C GLU A 160 3.11 16.84 -25.52
N PRO A 161 2.16 17.68 -25.04
CA PRO A 161 1.01 17.17 -24.30
C PRO A 161 0.11 16.30 -25.17
N LEU A 162 -0.56 15.32 -24.54
CA LEU A 162 -1.61 14.55 -25.22
C LEU A 162 -2.75 15.47 -25.69
N PRO A 163 -3.19 15.33 -26.94
CA PRO A 163 -4.38 16.05 -27.38
C PRO A 163 -5.62 15.56 -26.61
N ALA A 164 -6.26 16.42 -25.86
CA ALA A 164 -7.49 16.08 -25.13
C ALA A 164 -8.71 15.96 -26.10
N PRO A 165 -9.64 15.03 -25.88
CA PRO A 165 -9.62 13.93 -24.95
C PRO A 165 -8.98 12.67 -25.58
N ALA A 166 -7.84 12.25 -25.07
CA ALA A 166 -7.18 11.03 -25.54
C ALA A 166 -6.68 10.18 -24.35
N LEU A 167 -6.65 8.88 -24.53
CA LEU A 167 -6.00 7.93 -23.62
C LEU A 167 -4.78 7.36 -24.35
N GLU A 168 -3.64 7.34 -23.66
CA GLU A 168 -2.42 6.73 -24.18
C GLU A 168 -2.13 5.42 -23.44
N ALA A 169 -1.91 4.35 -24.20
CA ALA A 169 -1.26 3.15 -23.71
C ALA A 169 0.21 3.21 -24.17
N SER A 170 1.06 3.80 -23.35
CA SER A 170 2.50 3.93 -23.62
C SER A 170 3.19 2.57 -23.70
N VAL A 171 4.40 2.53 -24.27
CA VAL A 171 5.25 1.34 -24.21
C VAL A 171 5.49 0.92 -22.77
N GLY A 172 5.62 1.88 -21.84
CA GLY A 172 5.71 1.62 -20.42
C GLY A 172 4.50 0.86 -19.86
N VAL A 173 3.27 1.19 -20.30
CA VAL A 173 2.06 0.42 -19.93
C VAL A 173 2.16 -1.03 -20.40
N LEU A 174 2.51 -1.23 -21.67
CA LEU A 174 2.60 -2.57 -22.26
C LEU A 174 3.71 -3.40 -21.62
N LEU A 175 4.89 -2.81 -21.39
CA LEU A 175 6.01 -3.43 -20.71
C LEU A 175 5.67 -3.80 -19.28
N THR A 176 5.10 -2.88 -18.52
CA THR A 176 4.68 -3.12 -17.13
C THR A 176 3.66 -4.24 -17.05
N LEU A 177 2.66 -4.27 -17.95
CA LEU A 177 1.65 -5.32 -18.02
C LEU A 177 2.27 -6.70 -18.30
N ALA A 178 3.18 -6.77 -19.29
CA ALA A 178 3.87 -8.01 -19.65
C ALA A 178 4.73 -8.54 -18.51
N LEU A 179 5.51 -7.66 -17.87
CA LEU A 179 6.39 -8.03 -16.77
C LEU A 179 5.62 -8.35 -15.47
N ALA A 180 4.53 -7.64 -15.16
CA ALA A 180 3.66 -7.97 -14.03
C ALA A 180 3.01 -9.36 -14.19
N ARG A 181 2.59 -9.72 -15.41
CA ARG A 181 2.10 -11.08 -15.72
C ARG A 181 3.18 -12.14 -15.56
N LEU A 182 4.41 -11.84 -15.98
CA LEU A 182 5.56 -12.73 -15.79
C LEU A 182 5.89 -12.89 -14.30
N ALA A 183 5.94 -11.80 -13.55
CA ALA A 183 6.17 -11.80 -12.10
C ALA A 183 5.11 -12.64 -11.35
N ARG A 184 3.83 -12.54 -11.75
CA ARG A 184 2.75 -13.36 -11.19
C ARG A 184 2.96 -14.87 -11.44
N ARG A 185 3.49 -15.25 -12.61
CA ARG A 185 3.80 -16.66 -12.93
C ARG A 185 5.01 -17.18 -12.17
N ALA A 186 5.97 -16.30 -11.92
CA ALA A 186 7.23 -16.61 -11.23
C ALA A 186 7.15 -16.34 -9.71
N GLU A 187 5.94 -16.12 -9.16
CA GLU A 187 5.76 -15.75 -7.76
C GLU A 187 6.39 -16.79 -6.82
N GLY A 188 7.30 -16.32 -5.95
CA GLY A 188 7.99 -17.17 -5.01
C GLY A 188 9.14 -16.45 -4.29
N PRO A 189 9.86 -17.14 -3.39
CA PRO A 189 10.94 -16.54 -2.60
C PRO A 189 12.03 -15.87 -3.44
N ARG A 190 12.33 -16.43 -4.63
CA ARG A 190 13.36 -15.88 -5.53
C ARG A 190 12.92 -14.54 -6.12
N THR A 191 11.68 -14.43 -6.59
CA THR A 191 11.13 -13.19 -7.14
C THR A 191 11.08 -12.09 -6.08
N GLN A 192 10.65 -12.44 -4.85
CA GLN A 192 10.62 -11.51 -3.73
C GLN A 192 12.04 -11.08 -3.33
N GLY A 193 13.02 -11.99 -3.35
CA GLY A 193 14.42 -11.69 -3.10
C GLY A 193 15.03 -10.75 -4.15
N VAL A 194 14.72 -10.95 -5.43
CA VAL A 194 15.14 -10.05 -6.52
C VAL A 194 14.53 -8.67 -6.34
N GLY A 195 13.22 -8.57 -6.07
CA GLY A 195 12.55 -7.30 -5.79
C GLY A 195 13.22 -6.53 -4.64
N PHE A 196 13.52 -7.22 -3.54
CA PHE A 196 14.23 -6.65 -2.38
C PHE A 196 15.64 -6.17 -2.74
N ALA A 197 16.44 -6.98 -3.46
CA ALA A 197 17.78 -6.59 -3.87
C ALA A 197 17.75 -5.34 -4.79
N CYS A 198 16.82 -5.31 -5.74
CA CYS A 198 16.59 -4.15 -6.60
C CYS A 198 16.16 -2.93 -5.80
N PHE A 199 15.28 -3.09 -4.80
CA PHE A 199 14.93 -1.99 -3.89
C PHE A 199 16.16 -1.42 -3.17
N CYS A 200 16.99 -2.27 -2.57
CA CYS A 200 18.19 -1.82 -1.86
C CYS A 200 19.15 -1.03 -2.78
N LEU A 201 19.36 -1.52 -4.00
CA LEU A 201 20.22 -0.85 -4.99
C LEU A 201 19.61 0.47 -5.46
N GLY A 202 18.32 0.49 -5.77
CA GLY A 202 17.58 1.69 -6.16
C GLY A 202 17.57 2.74 -5.06
N ALA A 203 17.23 2.33 -3.83
CA ALA A 203 17.19 3.21 -2.67
C ALA A 203 18.55 3.82 -2.34
N TRP A 204 19.62 3.01 -2.42
CA TRP A 204 20.99 3.51 -2.23
C TRP A 204 21.37 4.57 -3.28
N ARG A 205 21.08 4.30 -4.55
CA ARG A 205 21.35 5.25 -5.63
C ARG A 205 20.50 6.50 -5.56
N TRP A 206 19.22 6.36 -5.22
CA TRP A 206 18.34 7.48 -4.96
C TRP A 206 18.84 8.37 -3.81
N GLY A 207 19.25 7.77 -2.70
CA GLY A 207 19.86 8.49 -1.59
C GLY A 207 21.17 9.19 -1.98
N ALA A 208 22.00 8.57 -2.80
CA ALA A 208 23.22 9.19 -3.33
C ALA A 208 22.93 10.37 -4.26
N TYR A 209 21.86 10.30 -5.05
CA TYR A 209 21.37 11.42 -5.86
C TYR A 209 20.90 12.56 -4.96
N LEU A 210 19.99 12.31 -4.03
CA LEU A 210 19.49 13.32 -3.10
C LEU A 210 20.63 14.01 -2.34
N ARG A 211 21.62 13.24 -1.87
CA ARG A 211 22.79 13.80 -1.19
C ARG A 211 23.62 14.74 -2.08
N ARG A 212 23.71 14.46 -3.39
CA ARG A 212 24.42 15.34 -4.33
C ARG A 212 23.68 16.65 -4.59
N GLU A 213 22.33 16.55 -4.71
CA GLU A 213 21.46 17.68 -4.95
C GLU A 213 21.22 18.53 -3.68
N THR A 214 21.53 17.98 -2.50
CA THR A 214 21.52 18.74 -1.25
C THR A 214 22.67 19.75 -1.30
N VAL A 215 22.31 21.02 -1.40
CA VAL A 215 23.30 22.11 -1.46
C VAL A 215 24.07 22.12 -0.13
N ALA A 216 25.39 22.00 -0.21
CA ALA A 216 26.28 21.83 0.94
C ALA A 216 26.15 22.90 2.02
N ASP A 217 25.60 24.08 1.68
CA ASP A 217 25.48 25.24 2.56
C ASP A 217 24.04 25.44 3.11
N ARG A 218 23.07 24.59 2.79
CA ARG A 218 21.72 24.70 3.36
C ARG A 218 21.60 23.88 4.62
N ALA A 219 21.29 24.55 5.73
CA ALA A 219 20.93 23.88 6.96
C ALA A 219 19.68 23.02 6.76
N VAL A 220 19.71 21.78 7.25
CA VAL A 220 18.55 20.88 7.26
C VAL A 220 17.42 21.56 8.01
N ALA A 221 16.27 21.74 7.38
CA ALA A 221 15.08 22.25 8.03
C ALA A 221 14.54 21.22 9.02
N TRP A 222 14.76 21.44 10.31
CA TRP A 222 14.26 20.51 11.35
C TRP A 222 12.74 20.50 11.44
N LEU A 223 12.11 21.67 11.31
CA LEU A 223 10.65 21.85 11.27
C LEU A 223 10.27 22.49 9.95
N GLY A 224 9.38 21.87 9.23
CA GLY A 224 8.87 22.40 7.97
C GLY A 224 7.60 23.21 8.15
N PRO A 225 7.13 23.89 7.08
CA PRO A 225 5.95 24.74 7.13
C PRO A 225 4.65 23.96 7.40
N SER A 226 4.61 22.66 7.09
CA SER A 226 3.41 21.83 7.24
C SER A 226 3.75 20.39 7.67
N PRO A 227 4.02 20.17 8.98
CA PRO A 227 4.43 18.83 9.47
C PRO A 227 3.47 17.71 9.12
N LEU A 228 2.15 17.97 9.08
CA LEU A 228 1.14 16.97 8.78
C LEU A 228 0.89 16.76 7.27
N ALA A 229 1.45 17.58 6.38
CA ALA A 229 1.30 17.40 4.94
C ALA A 229 1.90 16.07 4.45
N ALA A 230 2.90 15.55 5.16
CA ALA A 230 3.51 14.25 4.86
C ALA A 230 2.66 13.04 5.30
N ALA A 231 1.63 13.22 6.14
CA ALA A 231 0.88 12.12 6.73
C ALA A 231 0.20 11.20 5.69
N PRO A 232 -0.46 11.69 4.62
CA PRO A 232 -1.05 10.81 3.60
C PRO A 232 0.00 9.92 2.91
N ALA A 233 1.12 10.49 2.50
CA ALA A 233 2.20 9.76 1.84
C ALA A 233 2.82 8.70 2.76
N VAL A 234 3.08 9.05 4.03
CA VAL A 234 3.61 8.12 5.03
C VAL A 234 2.59 7.03 5.34
N CYS A 235 1.30 7.36 5.49
CA CYS A 235 0.22 6.39 5.69
C CYS A 235 0.15 5.38 4.54
N PHE A 236 0.22 5.85 3.29
CA PHE A 236 0.23 4.99 2.12
C PHE A 236 1.39 4.01 2.14
N ASN A 237 2.57 4.48 2.51
CA ASN A 237 3.79 3.68 2.55
C ASN A 237 3.76 2.56 3.59
N PHE A 238 2.96 2.66 4.63
CA PHE A 238 2.79 1.61 5.64
C PHE A 238 1.54 0.76 5.44
N ALA A 239 0.96 0.76 4.25
CA ALA A 239 -0.25 0.01 3.89
C ALA A 239 -0.01 -1.49 3.62
N CYS A 240 0.68 -2.19 4.51
CA CYS A 240 1.01 -3.62 4.34
C CYS A 240 0.11 -4.57 5.14
N VAL A 241 -0.69 -4.06 6.07
CA VAL A 241 -1.40 -4.91 7.04
C VAL A 241 -2.42 -5.83 6.37
N LEU A 242 -3.04 -5.39 5.26
CA LEU A 242 -3.95 -6.23 4.47
C LEU A 242 -3.26 -7.43 3.78
N ALA A 243 -1.94 -7.38 3.58
CA ALA A 243 -1.17 -8.49 3.03
C ALA A 243 -0.73 -9.51 4.11
N VAL A 244 -0.94 -9.20 5.39
CA VAL A 244 -0.47 -10.02 6.52
C VAL A 244 -1.34 -11.26 6.78
N PRO A 245 -2.71 -11.21 6.79
CA PRO A 245 -3.52 -12.37 7.12
C PRO A 245 -3.23 -13.61 6.29
N PRO A 246 -3.05 -13.55 4.95
CA PRO A 246 -2.70 -14.73 4.16
C PRO A 246 -1.36 -15.36 4.56
N LEU A 247 -0.43 -14.58 5.09
CA LEU A 247 0.88 -15.04 5.54
C LEU A 247 0.81 -15.68 6.94
N ALA A 248 -0.23 -15.35 7.72
CA ALA A 248 -0.43 -15.85 9.08
C ALA A 248 -1.09 -17.23 9.14
N LEU A 249 -1.59 -17.76 8.01
CA LEU A 249 -2.25 -19.06 7.95
C LEU A 249 -1.34 -20.23 8.25
N ARG A 250 -1.94 -21.38 8.57
CA ARG A 250 -1.27 -22.68 8.76
C ARG A 250 -0.26 -22.68 9.90
N GLY A 251 -0.58 -21.96 10.98
CA GLY A 251 0.27 -21.90 12.15
C GLY A 251 1.48 -20.97 12.01
N GLN A 252 1.55 -20.14 10.97
CA GLN A 252 2.66 -19.20 10.73
C GLN A 252 2.42 -17.79 11.26
N ALA A 253 1.39 -17.56 12.07
CA ALA A 253 1.01 -16.25 12.58
C ALA A 253 2.17 -15.50 13.28
N GLU A 254 2.99 -16.24 14.04
CA GLU A 254 4.13 -15.63 14.73
C GLU A 254 5.28 -15.26 13.78
N ALA A 255 5.54 -16.11 12.78
CA ALA A 255 6.53 -15.83 11.75
C ALA A 255 6.10 -14.62 10.91
N ALA A 256 4.82 -14.53 10.52
CA ALA A 256 4.25 -13.39 9.82
C ALA A 256 4.32 -12.09 10.66
N ALA A 257 4.00 -12.16 11.96
CA ALA A 257 4.08 -11.01 12.87
C ALA A 257 5.53 -10.51 13.06
N ARG A 258 6.49 -11.43 13.19
CA ARG A 258 7.92 -11.08 13.25
C ARG A 258 8.39 -10.50 11.92
N GLY A 259 8.00 -11.09 10.80
CA GLY A 259 8.30 -10.61 9.47
C GLY A 259 7.76 -9.20 9.22
N ALA A 260 6.52 -8.93 9.66
CA ALA A 260 5.93 -7.60 9.58
C ALA A 260 6.70 -6.56 10.42
N GLY A 261 7.08 -6.91 11.64
CA GLY A 261 7.90 -6.02 12.48
C GLY A 261 9.26 -5.69 11.85
N ALA A 262 9.94 -6.71 11.31
CA ALA A 262 11.22 -6.53 10.63
C ALA A 262 11.07 -5.67 9.36
N ALA A 263 10.03 -5.90 8.55
CA ALA A 263 9.74 -5.14 7.36
C ALA A 263 9.44 -3.67 7.67
N CYS A 264 8.56 -3.42 8.64
CA CYS A 264 8.22 -2.06 9.07
C CYS A 264 9.45 -1.30 9.60
N LEU A 265 10.29 -1.95 10.40
CA LEU A 265 11.51 -1.33 10.92
C LEU A 265 12.50 -0.99 9.80
N PHE A 266 12.76 -1.94 8.90
CA PHE A 266 13.66 -1.73 7.77
C PHE A 266 13.19 -0.57 6.88
N MET A 267 11.90 -0.57 6.53
CA MET A 267 11.32 0.48 5.69
C MET A 267 11.25 1.82 6.43
N ALA A 268 11.01 1.83 7.73
CA ALA A 268 11.05 3.07 8.51
C ALA A 268 12.43 3.73 8.46
N LEU A 269 13.51 2.95 8.56
CA LEU A 269 14.88 3.47 8.43
C LEU A 269 15.14 4.01 7.03
N ALA A 270 14.73 3.29 5.98
CA ALA A 270 14.88 3.75 4.60
C ALA A 270 14.08 5.03 4.33
N TYR A 271 12.84 5.09 4.80
CA TYR A 271 11.95 6.25 4.66
C TYR A 271 12.44 7.46 5.42
N ALA A 272 12.88 7.27 6.66
CA ALA A 272 13.45 8.35 7.46
C ALA A 272 14.71 8.94 6.80
N ALA A 273 15.57 8.08 6.25
CA ALA A 273 16.77 8.53 5.54
C ALA A 273 16.41 9.39 4.30
N VAL A 274 15.47 8.94 3.47
CA VAL A 274 15.03 9.70 2.29
C VAL A 274 14.36 11.02 2.69
N ALA A 275 13.50 11.02 3.71
CA ALA A 275 12.84 12.22 4.18
C ALA A 275 13.82 13.27 4.76
N VAL A 276 14.83 12.82 5.52
CA VAL A 276 15.88 13.71 6.05
C VAL A 276 16.73 14.30 4.91
N LEU A 277 17.10 13.49 3.91
CA LEU A 277 17.81 13.99 2.73
C LEU A 277 16.96 15.00 1.95
N GLY A 278 15.64 14.75 1.81
CA GLY A 278 14.72 15.69 1.18
C GLY A 278 14.58 17.02 1.96
N ALA A 279 14.58 16.96 3.30
CA ALA A 279 14.53 18.16 4.16
C ALA A 279 15.80 19.04 4.03
N GLY A 280 16.90 18.51 3.54
CA GLY A 280 18.15 19.24 3.28
C GLY A 280 18.10 20.16 2.06
N GLY A 281 16.97 20.26 1.35
CA GLY A 281 16.69 21.36 0.42
C GLY A 281 17.15 21.15 -1.02
N ALA A 282 16.80 20.04 -1.66
CA ALA A 282 16.79 20.01 -3.13
C ALA A 282 15.90 21.16 -3.66
N PRO A 283 16.37 22.00 -4.61
CA PRO A 283 15.64 23.19 -5.05
C PRO A 283 14.35 22.86 -5.82
N THR A 284 14.26 21.67 -6.36
CA THR A 284 13.08 21.14 -7.09
C THR A 284 12.63 19.83 -6.45
N ALA A 285 11.34 19.53 -6.59
CA ALA A 285 10.83 18.23 -6.17
C ALA A 285 11.62 17.12 -6.88
N PRO A 286 12.31 16.24 -6.15
CA PRO A 286 13.08 15.18 -6.77
C PRO A 286 12.11 14.23 -7.49
N SER A 287 12.29 14.10 -8.80
CA SER A 287 11.49 13.22 -9.66
C SER A 287 12.39 12.23 -10.39
N ALA A 288 11.79 11.18 -10.96
CA ALA A 288 12.51 10.26 -11.84
C ALA A 288 13.11 10.98 -13.04
N ASP A 289 12.37 11.95 -13.60
CA ASP A 289 12.81 12.76 -14.73
C ASP A 289 14.04 13.61 -14.39
N ALA A 290 14.04 14.25 -13.19
CA ALA A 290 15.19 15.01 -12.72
C ALA A 290 16.43 14.13 -12.52
N LEU A 291 16.25 12.89 -12.04
CA LEU A 291 17.33 11.89 -11.92
C LEU A 291 17.87 11.49 -13.29
N LEU A 292 16.99 11.26 -14.26
CA LEU A 292 17.36 10.85 -15.63
C LEU A 292 17.97 11.98 -16.42
N ALA A 293 17.58 13.24 -16.18
CA ALA A 293 18.17 14.41 -16.82
C ALA A 293 19.69 14.57 -16.57
N THR A 294 20.22 13.87 -15.54
CA THR A 294 21.67 13.85 -15.29
C THR A 294 22.46 13.11 -16.41
N GLY A 295 21.79 12.27 -17.20
CA GLY A 295 22.40 11.45 -18.28
C GLY A 295 23.41 10.41 -17.79
N ARG A 296 23.52 10.19 -16.47
CA ARG A 296 24.50 9.24 -15.91
C ARG A 296 23.96 7.82 -15.93
N ALA A 297 24.74 6.87 -16.43
CA ALA A 297 24.37 5.45 -16.43
C ALA A 297 23.97 4.90 -15.04
N SER A 298 24.59 5.45 -13.97
CA SER A 298 24.25 5.09 -12.59
C SER A 298 22.86 5.52 -12.19
N ASP A 299 22.36 6.59 -12.74
CA ASP A 299 21.07 7.17 -12.42
C ASP A 299 19.95 6.49 -13.23
N LEU A 300 20.25 6.13 -14.49
CA LEU A 300 19.44 5.19 -15.27
C LEU A 300 19.27 3.84 -14.55
N ALA A 301 20.36 3.29 -14.02
CA ALA A 301 20.30 2.06 -13.24
C ALA A 301 19.44 2.20 -11.97
N ALA A 302 19.44 3.35 -11.30
CA ALA A 302 18.60 3.61 -10.14
C ALA A 302 17.12 3.52 -10.50
N VAL A 303 16.69 4.17 -11.58
CA VAL A 303 15.30 4.14 -12.07
C VAL A 303 14.91 2.72 -12.48
N PHE A 304 15.78 1.99 -13.18
CA PHE A 304 15.55 0.60 -13.55
C PHE A 304 15.39 -0.31 -12.31
N PHE A 305 16.23 -0.19 -11.29
CA PHE A 305 16.10 -0.99 -10.07
C PHE A 305 14.82 -0.65 -9.30
N LEU A 306 14.44 0.62 -9.22
CA LEU A 306 13.17 1.02 -8.62
C LEU A 306 11.99 0.43 -9.39
N PHE A 307 12.00 0.50 -10.72
CA PHE A 307 10.99 -0.11 -11.58
C PHE A 307 10.81 -1.61 -11.30
N VAL A 308 11.91 -2.38 -11.31
CA VAL A 308 11.87 -3.83 -11.06
C VAL A 308 11.35 -4.14 -9.65
N SER A 309 11.75 -3.36 -8.65
CA SER A 309 11.31 -3.56 -7.28
C SER A 309 9.81 -3.31 -7.10
N GLN A 310 9.25 -2.30 -7.77
CA GLN A 310 7.82 -1.99 -7.73
C GLN A 310 6.97 -3.08 -8.40
N LEU A 311 7.47 -3.67 -9.49
CA LEU A 311 6.78 -4.75 -10.19
C LEU A 311 6.49 -5.96 -9.28
N ALA A 312 7.34 -6.24 -8.30
CA ALA A 312 7.19 -7.39 -7.40
C ALA A 312 5.95 -7.29 -6.49
N ALA A 313 5.44 -6.08 -6.21
CA ALA A 313 4.29 -5.86 -5.35
C ALA A 313 2.93 -6.00 -6.08
N ILE A 314 2.87 -5.69 -7.38
CA ILE A 314 1.62 -5.68 -8.16
C ILE A 314 0.85 -7.01 -8.05
N PRO A 315 1.47 -8.19 -8.26
CA PRO A 315 0.77 -9.47 -8.15
C PRO A 315 0.18 -9.70 -6.76
N THR A 316 0.89 -9.31 -5.71
CA THR A 316 0.45 -9.50 -4.31
C THR A 316 -0.84 -8.71 -4.02
N TYR A 317 -0.91 -7.45 -4.44
CA TYR A 317 -2.10 -6.62 -4.27
C TYR A 317 -3.28 -7.13 -5.09
N LEU A 318 -3.06 -7.49 -6.36
CA LEU A 318 -4.11 -8.02 -7.22
C LEU A 318 -4.64 -9.37 -6.72
N ALA A 319 -3.76 -10.25 -6.25
CA ALA A 319 -4.17 -11.53 -5.68
C ALA A 319 -4.97 -11.38 -4.38
N GLY A 320 -4.59 -10.41 -3.53
CA GLY A 320 -5.33 -10.08 -2.32
C GLY A 320 -6.74 -9.54 -2.62
N ALA A 321 -6.85 -8.60 -3.56
CA ALA A 321 -8.13 -8.04 -3.99
C ALA A 321 -9.04 -9.12 -4.61
N ASP A 322 -8.50 -9.93 -5.51
CA ASP A 322 -9.20 -11.06 -6.14
C ASP A 322 -9.72 -12.06 -5.10
N GLY A 323 -8.89 -12.43 -4.13
CA GLY A 323 -9.29 -13.32 -3.03
C GLY A 323 -10.51 -12.79 -2.27
N LEU A 324 -10.54 -11.50 -1.92
CA LEU A 324 -11.67 -10.87 -1.23
C LEU A 324 -12.93 -10.81 -2.09
N ILE A 325 -12.78 -10.46 -3.37
CA ILE A 325 -13.90 -10.41 -4.32
C ILE A 325 -14.55 -11.80 -4.46
N LYS A 326 -13.74 -12.84 -4.63
CA LYS A 326 -14.21 -14.23 -4.74
C LYS A 326 -14.90 -14.73 -3.48
N ALA A 327 -14.32 -14.46 -2.32
CA ALA A 327 -14.81 -15.00 -1.06
C ALA A 327 -16.10 -14.32 -0.57
N HIS A 328 -16.29 -13.02 -0.88
CA HIS A 328 -17.32 -12.23 -0.20
C HIS A 328 -18.27 -11.42 -1.11
N LEU A 329 -17.85 -11.08 -2.33
CA LEU A 329 -18.58 -10.12 -3.17
C LEU A 329 -19.26 -10.76 -4.37
N VAL A 330 -18.66 -11.74 -5.02
CA VAL A 330 -19.18 -12.37 -6.23
C VAL A 330 -19.34 -13.87 -5.98
N ALA A 331 -20.57 -14.34 -5.86
CA ALA A 331 -20.90 -15.75 -5.59
C ALA A 331 -20.67 -16.67 -6.80
N ALA A 332 -20.25 -16.10 -7.94
CA ALA A 332 -20.19 -16.86 -9.17
C ALA A 332 -18.81 -17.01 -9.77
N ASP A 333 -18.29 -17.32 -10.67
CA ASP A 333 -17.13 -17.59 -11.48
C ASP A 333 -15.84 -16.90 -10.99
N ALA A 334 -14.93 -17.69 -10.46
CA ALA A 334 -13.59 -17.25 -10.02
C ALA A 334 -12.79 -16.54 -11.12
N ARG A 335 -12.99 -16.92 -12.41
CA ARG A 335 -12.32 -16.27 -13.54
C ARG A 335 -12.82 -14.85 -13.79
N ARG A 336 -14.12 -14.60 -13.53
CA ARG A 336 -14.70 -13.25 -13.67
C ARG A 336 -14.17 -12.30 -12.61
N ALA A 337 -13.95 -12.76 -11.38
CA ALA A 337 -13.39 -11.94 -10.32
C ALA A 337 -11.93 -11.53 -10.63
N ASP A 338 -11.09 -12.46 -11.08
CA ASP A 338 -9.72 -12.18 -11.54
C ASP A 338 -9.71 -11.12 -12.67
N ALA A 339 -10.58 -11.32 -13.66
CA ALA A 339 -10.67 -10.41 -14.80
C ALA A 339 -11.15 -9.02 -14.36
N LEU A 340 -12.13 -8.96 -13.45
CA LEU A 340 -12.67 -7.69 -12.94
C LEU A 340 -11.63 -6.91 -12.13
N ALA A 341 -10.94 -7.57 -11.21
CA ALA A 341 -9.90 -6.93 -10.40
C ALA A 341 -8.76 -6.40 -11.29
N ALA A 342 -8.30 -7.21 -12.24
CA ALA A 342 -7.26 -6.80 -13.18
C ALA A 342 -7.74 -5.66 -14.09
N ALA A 343 -8.93 -5.76 -14.70
CA ALA A 343 -9.46 -4.73 -15.59
C ALA A 343 -9.68 -3.40 -14.85
N ALA A 344 -10.18 -3.44 -13.61
CA ALA A 344 -10.36 -2.24 -12.80
C ALA A 344 -9.00 -1.57 -12.49
N ALA A 345 -8.00 -2.35 -12.03
CA ALA A 345 -6.70 -1.79 -11.69
C ALA A 345 -5.99 -1.21 -12.91
N TRP A 346 -5.91 -1.95 -14.02
CA TRP A 346 -5.24 -1.48 -15.22
C TRP A 346 -6.00 -0.35 -15.92
N GLY A 347 -7.34 -0.41 -15.97
CA GLY A 347 -8.16 0.66 -16.55
C GLY A 347 -7.99 1.99 -15.82
N LEU A 348 -8.03 1.96 -14.48
CA LEU A 348 -7.78 3.16 -13.66
C LEU A 348 -6.33 3.65 -13.76
N ALA A 349 -5.36 2.75 -13.82
CA ALA A 349 -3.95 3.14 -13.96
C ALA A 349 -3.68 3.82 -15.29
N ILE A 350 -4.22 3.29 -16.40
CA ILE A 350 -4.09 3.90 -17.75
C ILE A 350 -4.74 5.29 -17.77
N ALA A 351 -5.89 5.46 -17.09
CA ALA A 351 -6.55 6.75 -17.02
C ALA A 351 -5.82 7.79 -16.13
N ALA A 352 -5.04 7.34 -15.15
CA ALA A 352 -4.46 8.18 -14.13
C ALA A 352 -2.95 8.48 -14.32
N HIS A 353 -2.22 7.73 -15.17
CA HIS A 353 -0.76 7.75 -15.16
C HIS A 353 -0.14 9.09 -15.60
N GLU A 354 -0.83 9.87 -16.44
CA GLU A 354 -0.36 11.20 -16.88
C GLU A 354 -1.06 12.36 -16.16
N SER A 355 -1.95 12.09 -15.21
CA SER A 355 -2.79 13.12 -14.60
C SER A 355 -2.37 13.46 -13.17
N GLU A 356 -2.57 14.72 -12.76
CA GLU A 356 -2.51 15.14 -11.36
C GLU A 356 -3.52 14.38 -10.47
N LEU A 357 -4.50 13.72 -11.10
CA LEU A 357 -5.48 12.86 -10.45
C LEU A 357 -4.82 11.74 -9.63
N PHE A 358 -3.65 11.26 -10.06
CA PHE A 358 -2.91 10.22 -9.35
C PHE A 358 -2.58 10.61 -7.90
N VAL A 359 -2.05 11.82 -7.70
CA VAL A 359 -1.70 12.31 -6.34
C VAL A 359 -2.95 12.42 -5.48
N SER A 360 -4.05 12.93 -6.05
CA SER A 360 -5.34 13.01 -5.36
C SER A 360 -5.88 11.63 -5.00
N ILE A 361 -5.83 10.66 -5.91
CA ILE A 361 -6.25 9.28 -5.65
C ILE A 361 -5.42 8.68 -4.52
N VAL A 362 -4.10 8.83 -4.54
CA VAL A 362 -3.21 8.32 -3.47
C VAL A 362 -3.55 8.95 -2.13
N ASN A 363 -3.71 10.27 -2.06
CA ASN A 363 -4.00 10.98 -0.82
C ASN A 363 -5.35 10.57 -0.22
N TRP A 364 -6.42 10.63 -1.01
CA TRP A 364 -7.76 10.27 -0.53
C TRP A 364 -7.88 8.79 -0.18
N THR A 365 -7.30 7.91 -0.99
CA THR A 365 -7.29 6.46 -0.70
C THR A 365 -6.52 6.16 0.57
N SER A 366 -5.39 6.84 0.80
CA SER A 366 -4.59 6.67 2.01
C SER A 366 -5.38 6.98 3.25
N LEU A 367 -6.08 8.11 3.26
CA LEU A 367 -6.78 8.57 4.44
C LEU A 367 -8.09 7.83 4.67
N LEU A 368 -8.92 7.63 3.64
CA LEU A 368 -10.24 7.01 3.77
C LEU A 368 -10.18 5.50 3.87
N LEU A 369 -9.42 4.84 2.99
CA LEU A 369 -9.46 3.38 2.87
C LEU A 369 -8.29 2.74 3.62
N LEU A 370 -7.05 3.14 3.31
CA LEU A 370 -5.88 2.49 3.90
C LEU A 370 -5.76 2.79 5.39
N GLY A 371 -6.06 4.02 5.82
CA GLY A 371 -6.10 4.39 7.23
C GLY A 371 -7.06 3.50 8.01
N PHE A 372 -8.26 3.29 7.49
CA PHE A 372 -9.25 2.43 8.12
C PHE A 372 -8.87 0.95 8.04
N THR A 373 -8.61 0.42 6.85
CA THR A 373 -8.43 -1.03 6.63
C THR A 373 -7.13 -1.57 7.17
N ASN A 374 -6.03 -0.80 7.13
CA ASN A 374 -4.73 -1.24 7.62
C ASN A 374 -4.52 -1.00 9.12
N PHE A 375 -5.13 0.04 9.69
CA PHE A 375 -4.85 0.39 11.08
C PHE A 375 -6.06 0.23 11.97
N SER A 376 -7.21 0.81 11.64
CA SER A 376 -8.38 0.80 12.52
C SER A 376 -9.06 -0.57 12.55
N LEU A 377 -9.30 -1.19 11.41
CA LEU A 377 -10.06 -2.45 11.32
C LEU A 377 -9.41 -3.62 12.10
N PRO A 378 -8.11 -3.90 11.99
CA PRO A 378 -7.48 -4.96 12.78
C PRO A 378 -7.59 -4.74 14.29
N LEU A 379 -7.49 -3.48 14.73
CA LEU A 379 -7.60 -3.12 16.14
C LEU A 379 -9.04 -3.25 16.66
N VAL A 380 -10.01 -2.84 15.85
CA VAL A 380 -11.44 -3.01 16.19
C VAL A 380 -11.81 -4.49 16.31
N LEU A 381 -11.34 -5.31 15.37
CA LEU A 381 -11.56 -6.77 15.41
C LEU A 381 -10.90 -7.41 16.63
N ASP A 382 -9.67 -7.03 16.96
CA ASP A 382 -8.93 -7.50 18.13
C ASP A 382 -9.71 -7.19 19.43
N VAL A 383 -10.23 -5.97 19.56
CA VAL A 383 -11.05 -5.56 20.71
C VAL A 383 -12.38 -6.31 20.77
N ALA A 384 -13.06 -6.43 19.63
CA ALA A 384 -14.38 -7.06 19.53
C ALA A 384 -14.32 -8.58 19.80
N TRP A 385 -13.25 -9.24 19.42
CA TRP A 385 -13.06 -10.68 19.66
C TRP A 385 -12.52 -11.01 21.04
N GLY A 386 -12.37 -10.04 21.92
CA GLY A 386 -11.92 -10.28 23.28
C GLY A 386 -10.41 -10.43 23.41
N HIS A 387 -9.68 -9.90 22.43
CA HIS A 387 -8.24 -9.80 22.46
C HIS A 387 -7.51 -11.13 22.30
N PRO A 388 -7.58 -11.80 21.16
CA PRO A 388 -6.77 -12.98 20.90
C PRO A 388 -5.28 -12.59 20.99
N GLY A 389 -4.49 -13.33 21.79
CA GLY A 389 -3.06 -13.09 21.97
C GLY A 389 -2.21 -13.92 21.03
N LEU A 390 -1.01 -13.48 20.68
CA LEU A 390 0.05 -14.33 20.12
C LEU A 390 0.86 -14.98 21.27
N ALA A 391 1.54 -16.10 20.98
CA ALA A 391 2.41 -16.74 21.95
C ALA A 391 3.48 -15.75 22.45
N GLY A 392 3.70 -15.72 23.76
CA GLY A 392 4.67 -14.83 24.41
C GLY A 392 4.16 -13.42 24.73
N GLU A 393 2.88 -13.08 24.49
CA GLU A 393 2.31 -11.81 24.92
C GLU A 393 2.00 -11.79 26.42
N ALA A 394 2.71 -10.92 27.17
CA ALA A 394 2.77 -10.98 28.61
C ALA A 394 1.55 -10.43 29.36
N CYS A 395 0.73 -9.56 28.75
CA CYS A 395 -0.35 -8.89 29.47
C CYS A 395 -1.61 -8.62 28.62
N PRO A 396 -2.56 -9.57 28.57
CA PRO A 396 -3.78 -9.43 27.75
C PRO A 396 -4.62 -8.20 28.09
N VAL A 397 -4.68 -7.80 29.38
CA VAL A 397 -5.49 -6.63 29.81
C VAL A 397 -4.87 -5.32 29.35
N ALA A 398 -3.56 -5.17 29.50
CA ALA A 398 -2.85 -3.98 29.02
C ALA A 398 -2.92 -3.87 27.50
N LEU A 399 -2.71 -4.97 26.78
CA LEU A 399 -2.83 -5.02 25.33
C LEU A 399 -4.24 -4.69 24.84
N ARG A 400 -5.29 -5.18 25.51
CA ARG A 400 -6.67 -4.82 25.21
C ARG A 400 -6.96 -3.32 25.37
N ARG A 401 -6.45 -2.73 26.47
CA ARG A 401 -6.55 -1.28 26.69
C ARG A 401 -5.81 -0.52 25.62
N LEU A 402 -4.61 -0.96 25.24
CA LEU A 402 -3.82 -0.36 24.18
C LEU A 402 -4.50 -0.47 22.82
N SER A 403 -4.99 -1.67 22.43
CA SER A 403 -5.74 -1.87 21.18
C SER A 403 -6.98 -0.96 21.12
N ARG A 404 -7.73 -0.84 22.23
CA ARG A 404 -8.90 0.05 22.30
C ARG A 404 -8.52 1.51 22.15
N ALA A 405 -7.50 1.96 22.86
CA ALA A 405 -7.02 3.34 22.77
C ALA A 405 -6.50 3.66 21.36
N LEU A 406 -5.71 2.77 20.75
CA LEU A 406 -5.21 2.94 19.39
C LEU A 406 -6.33 2.87 18.35
N ALA A 407 -7.33 1.99 18.50
CA ALA A 407 -8.48 1.94 17.60
C ALA A 407 -9.27 3.26 17.62
N SER A 408 -9.55 3.81 18.78
CA SER A 408 -10.22 5.10 18.92
C SER A 408 -9.36 6.24 18.35
N LEU A 409 -8.07 6.24 18.68
CA LEU A 409 -7.15 7.27 18.20
C LEU A 409 -6.95 7.23 16.66
N THR A 410 -6.86 6.04 16.06
CA THR A 410 -6.73 5.92 14.60
C THR A 410 -7.99 6.36 13.88
N VAL A 411 -9.18 5.95 14.34
CA VAL A 411 -10.46 6.39 13.76
C VAL A 411 -10.57 7.91 13.84
N ALA A 412 -10.35 8.49 15.03
CA ALA A 412 -10.41 9.94 15.23
C ALA A 412 -9.33 10.69 14.40
N GLY A 413 -8.09 10.19 14.40
CA GLY A 413 -6.98 10.79 13.68
C GLY A 413 -7.20 10.79 12.16
N PHE A 414 -7.65 9.68 11.58
CA PHE A 414 -7.95 9.63 10.16
C PHE A 414 -9.17 10.47 9.79
N ALA A 415 -10.21 10.50 10.61
CA ALA A 415 -11.33 11.41 10.41
C ALA A 415 -10.88 12.88 10.41
N ALA A 416 -10.00 13.27 11.33
CA ALA A 416 -9.45 14.61 11.39
C ALA A 416 -8.60 14.94 10.14
N LEU A 417 -7.75 14.01 9.68
CA LEU A 417 -6.95 14.19 8.47
C LEU A 417 -7.83 14.32 7.22
N VAL A 418 -8.88 13.53 7.08
CA VAL A 418 -9.86 13.62 6.00
C VAL A 418 -10.55 14.98 5.99
N CYS A 419 -11.04 15.45 7.14
CA CYS A 419 -11.66 16.76 7.25
C CYS A 419 -10.70 17.88 6.89
N ARG A 420 -9.44 17.78 7.31
CA ARG A 420 -8.40 18.75 6.97
C ARG A 420 -8.14 18.79 5.46
N GLU A 421 -7.98 17.63 4.83
CA GLU A 421 -7.75 17.51 3.38
C GLU A 421 -8.93 18.06 2.57
N ALA A 422 -10.16 17.88 3.08
CA ALA A 422 -11.37 18.47 2.52
C ALA A 422 -11.51 19.98 2.76
N GLY A 423 -10.53 20.62 3.41
CA GLY A 423 -10.60 22.05 3.73
C GLY A 423 -11.63 22.41 4.81
N ALA A 424 -12.07 21.43 5.63
CA ALA A 424 -13.07 21.67 6.66
C ALA A 424 -12.51 22.59 7.76
N PRO A 425 -13.34 23.51 8.31
CA PRO A 425 -12.94 24.35 9.42
C PRO A 425 -12.50 23.51 10.63
N TRP A 426 -11.50 23.98 11.38
CA TRP A 426 -10.88 23.27 12.49
C TRP A 426 -11.87 22.75 13.55
N PHE A 427 -12.96 23.48 13.82
CA PHE A 427 -13.98 23.05 14.77
C PHE A 427 -14.80 21.84 14.28
N VAL A 428 -15.01 21.70 12.96
CA VAL A 428 -15.60 20.49 12.36
C VAL A 428 -14.65 19.32 12.51
N VAL A 429 -13.35 19.53 12.26
CA VAL A 429 -12.30 18.53 12.46
C VAL A 429 -12.31 18.02 13.91
N ALA A 430 -12.34 18.96 14.89
CA ALA A 430 -12.38 18.62 16.30
C ALA A 430 -13.67 17.88 16.71
N ALA A 431 -14.82 18.30 16.18
CA ALA A 431 -16.11 17.64 16.46
C ALA A 431 -16.17 16.21 15.91
N VAL A 432 -15.72 16.00 14.66
CA VAL A 432 -15.67 14.66 14.02
C VAL A 432 -14.69 13.75 14.74
N ALA A 433 -13.50 14.24 15.07
CA ALA A 433 -12.50 13.48 15.81
C ALA A 433 -13.00 13.11 17.22
N GLY A 434 -13.64 14.04 17.93
CA GLY A 434 -14.24 13.81 19.24
C GLY A 434 -15.38 12.78 19.20
N ALA A 435 -16.27 12.87 18.22
CA ALA A 435 -17.36 11.91 18.02
C ALA A 435 -16.82 10.51 17.68
N ALA A 436 -15.82 10.42 16.83
CA ALA A 436 -15.19 9.15 16.46
C ALA A 436 -14.47 8.50 17.66
N ALA A 437 -13.77 9.29 18.49
CA ALA A 437 -13.09 8.80 19.69
C ALA A 437 -14.07 8.38 20.80
N GLY A 438 -15.21 9.06 20.92
CA GLY A 438 -16.25 8.79 21.92
C GLY A 438 -17.21 7.65 21.56
N SER A 439 -17.19 7.19 20.32
CA SER A 439 -18.06 6.10 19.86
C SER A 439 -17.72 4.79 20.59
N PRO A 440 -18.68 4.12 21.27
CA PRO A 440 -18.41 2.84 21.90
C PRO A 440 -18.08 1.80 20.84
N LEU A 441 -16.89 1.19 20.97
CA LEU A 441 -16.52 0.06 20.12
C LEU A 441 -17.47 -1.11 20.38
N PRO A 442 -17.95 -1.82 19.35
CA PRO A 442 -18.91 -2.90 19.51
C PRO A 442 -18.35 -3.99 20.42
N ALA A 443 -19.05 -4.24 21.52
CA ALA A 443 -18.75 -5.36 22.40
C ALA A 443 -19.39 -6.64 21.84
N GLY A 444 -18.79 -7.21 20.81
CA GLY A 444 -19.17 -8.52 20.30
C GLY A 444 -18.67 -9.61 21.25
N ARG A 445 -19.55 -10.51 21.71
CA ARG A 445 -19.13 -11.78 22.30
C ARG A 445 -19.12 -12.82 21.18
N MET A 446 -17.99 -13.52 21.01
CA MET A 446 -18.03 -14.74 20.20
C MET A 446 -19.13 -15.67 20.73
N PRO A 447 -19.92 -16.29 19.86
CA PRO A 447 -20.72 -17.43 20.29
C PRO A 447 -19.75 -18.45 20.90
N ARG A 448 -19.96 -18.78 22.18
CA ARG A 448 -19.29 -19.93 22.79
C ARG A 448 -19.63 -21.14 21.93
N SER A 449 -18.63 -21.78 21.38
CA SER A 449 -18.82 -23.09 20.75
C SER A 449 -19.13 -24.06 21.88
N ASP A 450 -20.39 -24.35 22.11
CA ASP A 450 -20.84 -25.46 22.97
C ASP A 450 -20.52 -26.81 22.31
N SER A 451 -19.30 -26.99 21.83
CA SER A 451 -18.80 -28.26 21.30
C SER A 451 -18.23 -29.14 22.41
N ARG A 452 -18.95 -29.27 23.53
CA ARG A 452 -18.62 -30.25 24.57
C ARG A 452 -19.58 -31.44 24.62
N ASP A 453 -20.56 -31.54 23.73
CA ASP A 453 -21.46 -32.68 23.73
C ASP A 453 -21.57 -33.28 22.33
N SER A 454 -20.68 -34.22 22.00
CA SER A 454 -20.95 -35.41 21.20
C SER A 454 -19.68 -36.25 21.01
N VAL A 455 -19.19 -36.82 22.11
CA VAL A 455 -18.42 -38.04 22.04
C VAL A 455 -19.18 -39.05 22.89
N VAL A 456 -20.10 -39.75 22.27
CA VAL A 456 -20.53 -41.10 22.66
C VAL A 456 -20.39 -42.00 21.44
#